data_0e42294f7727b0205b7a2d36141dde7b
#
_entry.id   0e42294f7727b0205b7a2d36141dde7b
#
_cell.length_a   1.000
_cell.length_b   1.000
_cell.length_c   1.000
_cell.angle_alpha   90.00
_cell.angle_beta   90.00
_cell.angle_gamma   90.00
#
_symmetry.space_group_name_H-M   'P 1'
#
loop_
_entity.id
_entity.type
_entity.pdbx_description
1 polymer ?
#
loop_
_entity_poly.entity_id
_entity_poly.type
_entity_poly.pdbx_seq_one_letter_code
_entity_poly.pdbx_strand_id
1 'polypeptide(L)' 'MTIGVDIGISATKVAVLNGTTASCLEIWDEPFKPERLEKYIATNIPNKSNLDNIAVTGVGATSFHGIK' A
#
# COMPACT_ATOMS: atom_id res chain seq x y z
N MET A 1 -2.82 -12.26 -0.14
CA MET A 1 -2.70 -11.03 0.67
C MET A 1 -2.98 -9.80 -0.17
N THR A 2 -3.53 -8.79 0.45
CA THR A 2 -3.81 -7.50 -0.17
C THR A 2 -2.95 -6.44 0.47
N ILE A 3 -2.47 -5.48 -0.30
CA ILE A 3 -1.87 -4.27 0.25
C ILE A 3 -2.96 -3.21 0.32
N GLY A 4 -3.18 -2.64 1.51
CA GLY A 4 -4.08 -1.50 1.69
C GLY A 4 -3.28 -0.21 1.68
N VAL A 5 -3.74 0.77 0.92
CA VAL A 5 -3.08 2.08 0.81
C VAL A 5 -4.11 3.17 1.00
N ASP A 6 -3.87 4.03 1.98
CA ASP A 6 -4.69 5.23 2.23
C ASP A 6 -3.85 6.45 1.86
N ILE A 7 -4.21 7.10 0.76
CA ILE A 7 -3.46 8.22 0.19
C ILE A 7 -4.05 9.54 0.67
N GLY A 8 -3.40 10.14 1.64
CA GLY A 8 -3.74 11.48 2.09
C GLY A 8 -2.94 12.57 1.36
N ILE A 9 -3.26 13.83 1.64
CA ILE A 9 -2.58 14.97 1.01
C ILE A 9 -1.13 15.06 1.46
N SER A 10 -0.87 14.85 2.74
CA SER A 10 0.45 15.02 3.34
C SER A 10 1.00 13.76 3.99
N ALA A 11 0.22 12.68 4.00
CA ALA A 11 0.64 11.42 4.60
C ALA A 11 0.03 10.25 3.86
N THR A 12 0.73 9.12 3.91
CA THR A 12 0.28 7.86 3.29
C THR A 12 0.33 6.78 4.34
N LYS A 13 -0.70 5.94 4.42
CA LYS A 13 -0.73 4.78 5.31
C LYS A 13 -0.80 3.53 4.49
N VAL A 14 -0.02 2.52 4.87
CA VAL A 14 0.00 1.23 4.17
C VAL A 14 -0.07 0.09 5.17
N ALA A 15 -0.65 -1.01 4.77
CA ALA A 15 -0.73 -2.22 5.58
C ALA A 15 -0.83 -3.45 4.69
N VAL A 16 -0.42 -4.59 5.24
CA VAL A 16 -0.68 -5.89 4.63
C VAL A 16 -1.98 -6.42 5.22
N LEU A 17 -2.91 -6.78 4.36
CA LEU A 17 -4.21 -7.34 4.73
C LEU A 17 -4.24 -8.82 4.37
N ASN A 18 -4.49 -9.67 5.36
CA ASN A 18 -4.65 -11.11 5.17
C ASN A 18 -6.00 -11.50 5.78
N GLY A 19 -7.02 -11.64 4.94
CA GLY A 19 -8.38 -11.80 5.40
C GLY A 19 -8.82 -10.55 6.16
N THR A 20 -9.18 -10.69 7.42
CA THR A 20 -9.59 -9.57 8.29
C THR A 20 -8.46 -9.04 9.15
N THR A 21 -7.25 -9.58 9.00
CA THR A 21 -6.09 -9.21 9.81
C THR A 21 -5.23 -8.21 9.05
N ALA A 22 -4.96 -7.06 9.68
CA ALA A 22 -4.01 -6.08 9.17
C ALA A 22 -2.69 -6.20 9.92
N SER A 23 -1.58 -6.10 9.20
CA SER A 23 -0.24 -6.20 9.78
C SER A 23 0.72 -5.27 9.04
N CYS A 24 1.93 -5.12 9.57
CA CYS A 24 3.00 -4.34 8.95
C CYS A 24 2.58 -2.90 8.64
N LEU A 25 1.72 -2.31 9.49
CA LEU A 25 1.23 -0.95 9.30
C LEU A 25 2.40 0.04 9.34
N GLU A 26 2.47 0.88 8.31
CA GLU A 26 3.39 2.02 8.28
C GLU A 26 2.62 3.29 7.96
N ILE A 27 3.06 4.38 8.55
CA ILE A 27 2.55 5.71 8.25
C ILE A 27 3.72 6.52 7.72
N TRP A 28 3.61 6.94 6.46
CA TRP A 28 4.64 7.75 5.83
C TRP A 28 4.25 9.22 5.93
N ASP A 29 5.09 10.02 6.54
CA ASP A 29 4.85 11.46 6.73
C ASP A 29 5.25 12.23 5.46
N GLU A 30 4.66 11.83 4.34
CA GLU A 30 4.89 12.40 3.01
C GLU A 30 3.76 11.98 2.07
N PRO A 31 3.55 12.72 0.98
CA PRO A 31 2.62 12.30 -0.07
C PRO A 31 3.01 10.96 -0.66
N PHE A 32 2.04 10.28 -1.26
CA PHE A 32 2.24 8.95 -1.84
C PHE A 32 3.35 8.97 -2.90
N LYS A 33 4.24 7.96 -2.83
CA LYS A 33 5.30 7.72 -3.81
C LYS A 33 5.23 6.27 -4.26
N PRO A 34 5.01 6.02 -5.56
CA PRO A 34 4.94 4.65 -6.09
C PRO A 34 6.16 3.80 -5.77
N GLU A 35 7.36 4.36 -5.89
CA GLU A 35 8.59 3.63 -5.63
C GLU A 35 8.73 3.19 -4.17
N ARG A 36 8.17 3.99 -3.25
CA ARG A 36 8.16 3.60 -1.84
C ARG A 36 7.20 2.45 -1.58
N LEU A 37 6.06 2.44 -2.27
CA LEU A 37 5.12 1.33 -2.20
C LEU A 37 5.72 0.06 -2.77
N GLU A 38 6.41 0.13 -3.90
CA GLU A 38 7.09 -1.04 -4.48
C GLU A 38 8.10 -1.63 -3.51
N LYS A 39 8.87 -0.78 -2.83
CA LYS A 39 9.84 -1.23 -1.83
C LYS A 39 9.14 -1.87 -0.63
N TYR A 40 8.04 -1.29 -0.18
CA TYR A 40 7.24 -1.82 0.91
C TYR A 40 6.71 -3.22 0.56
N ILE A 41 6.18 -3.39 -0.65
CA ILE A 41 5.69 -4.69 -1.12
C ILE A 41 6.81 -5.70 -1.16
N ALA A 42 7.96 -5.35 -1.73
CA ALA A 42 9.10 -6.24 -1.83
C ALA A 42 9.61 -6.69 -0.45
N THR A 43 9.54 -5.81 0.53
CA THR A 43 9.97 -6.11 1.91
C THR A 43 8.98 -7.03 2.63
N ASN A 44 7.69 -6.79 2.48
CA ASN A 44 6.67 -7.47 3.27
C ASN A 44 6.01 -8.64 2.55
N ILE A 45 6.03 -8.65 1.23
CA ILE A 45 5.52 -9.75 0.40
C ILE A 45 6.60 -10.08 -0.64
N PRO A 46 7.71 -10.72 -0.20
CA PRO A 46 8.82 -11.01 -1.12
C PRO A 46 8.45 -11.97 -2.24
N ASN A 47 7.48 -12.87 -2.01
CA ASN A 47 6.95 -13.71 -3.06
C ASN A 47 5.72 -13.03 -3.67
N LYS A 48 5.88 -12.43 -4.83
CA LYS A 48 4.82 -11.66 -5.50
C LYS A 48 3.58 -12.50 -5.82
N SER A 49 3.71 -13.82 -5.91
CA SER A 49 2.55 -14.69 -6.15
C SER A 49 1.57 -14.67 -4.97
N ASN A 50 1.99 -14.21 -3.80
CA ASN A 50 1.14 -14.07 -2.62
C ASN A 50 0.36 -12.75 -2.60
N LEU A 51 0.69 -11.82 -3.49
CA LEU A 51 -0.02 -10.54 -3.60
C LEU A 51 -1.19 -10.69 -4.55
N ASP A 52 -2.41 -10.60 -4.02
CA ASP A 52 -3.64 -10.76 -4.80
C ASP A 52 -4.07 -9.44 -5.45
N ASN A 53 -4.05 -8.35 -4.67
CA ASN A 53 -4.41 -7.05 -5.20
C ASN A 53 -3.90 -5.92 -4.30
N ILE A 54 -4.11 -4.69 -4.76
CA ILE A 54 -3.83 -3.47 -4.00
C ILE A 54 -5.13 -2.68 -3.90
N ALA A 55 -5.59 -2.46 -2.67
CA ALA A 55 -6.78 -1.68 -2.39
C ALA A 55 -6.36 -0.26 -2.01
N VAL A 56 -6.90 0.74 -2.70
CA VAL A 56 -6.50 2.14 -2.52
C VAL A 56 -7.69 2.97 -2.11
N THR A 57 -7.50 3.84 -1.13
CA THR A 57 -8.51 4.79 -0.64
C THR A 57 -7.86 6.13 -0.34
N GLY A 58 -8.66 7.11 0.07
CA GLY A 58 -8.19 8.44 0.44
C GLY A 58 -8.32 9.46 -0.68
N VAL A 59 -8.03 10.72 -0.37
CA VAL A 59 -8.23 11.84 -1.30
C VAL A 59 -7.34 11.76 -2.54
N GLY A 60 -6.20 11.08 -2.44
CA GLY A 60 -5.27 10.89 -3.56
C GLY A 60 -5.55 9.65 -4.40
N ALA A 61 -6.58 8.86 -4.06
CA ALA A 61 -6.82 7.58 -4.72
C ALA A 61 -7.12 7.73 -6.22
N THR A 62 -7.77 8.81 -6.62
CA THR A 62 -8.10 9.06 -8.04
C THR A 62 -6.86 9.32 -8.90
N SER A 63 -5.75 9.70 -8.28
CA SER A 63 -4.49 9.95 -8.97
C SER A 63 -3.60 8.70 -9.01
N PHE A 64 -4.04 7.62 -8.40
CA PHE A 64 -3.27 6.38 -8.34
C PHE A 64 -3.45 5.59 -9.63
N HIS A 65 -2.34 5.29 -10.29
CA HIS A 65 -2.34 4.53 -11.55
C HIS A 65 -1.99 3.06 -11.35
N GLY A 66 -1.83 2.65 -10.13
CA GLY A 66 -1.52 1.27 -9.77
C GLY A 66 -0.06 0.92 -9.96
N ILE A 67 0.36 -0.08 -9.19
CA ILE A 67 1.65 -0.75 -9.36
C ILE A 67 1.29 -2.19 -9.70
N LYS A 68 1.67 -2.59 -10.86
CA LYS A 68 1.31 -3.92 -11.37
C LYS A 68 2.46 -4.87 -11.33
#